data_3a48f40cb1c0626e9693bd0f0bfca61a
#
_entry.id   3a48f40cb1c0626e9693bd0f0bfca61a
#
_cell.length_a   1.000
_cell.length_b   1.000
_cell.length_c   1.000
_cell.angle_alpha   90.00
_cell.angle_beta   90.00
_cell.angle_gamma   90.00
#
_symmetry.space_group_name_H-M   'P 1'
#
loop_
_entity.id
_entity.type
_entity.pdbx_description
1 polymer ?
#
loop_
_entity_poly.entity_id
_entity_poly.type
_entity_poly.pdbx_seq_one_letter_code
_entity_poly.pdbx_strand_id
1 'polypeptide(L)'
;MAEPVVLLHGVWMRSPALLMLASRLRARGFAPISFDYASLFRTPSKSMEKLAMKLYSFGDRPVHLVGHSLGGLMAIETLNRYQKLPPGRVVCLGSPLAGSGTARLLHEKNLSFMTGKSGPLLRGGLMQVPNEREVGMIAGAKGRGLGQIVRKFDGLHDGTVAVWETRIPGLREHLVVPTSHTGLVFSKEVAEHTANFLENGRFER
;
A
#
# COMPACT_ATOMS: atom_id res chain seq x y z
N MET A 1 -20.50 9.45 -12.53
CA MET A 1 -19.68 8.28 -12.98
C MET A 1 -18.92 7.76 -11.79
N ALA A 2 -18.75 6.45 -11.65
CA ALA A 2 -17.97 5.84 -10.57
C ALA A 2 -16.51 6.33 -10.61
N GLU A 3 -15.94 6.68 -9.45
CA GLU A 3 -14.56 7.14 -9.36
C GLU A 3 -13.58 5.96 -9.46
N PRO A 4 -12.56 6.05 -10.32
CA PRO A 4 -11.58 4.99 -10.49
C PRO A 4 -10.66 4.86 -9.26
N VAL A 5 -10.40 3.62 -8.87
CA VAL A 5 -9.48 3.27 -7.79
C VAL A 5 -8.47 2.26 -8.31
N VAL A 6 -7.21 2.67 -8.43
CA VAL A 6 -6.13 1.77 -8.84
C VAL A 6 -5.62 0.99 -7.62
N LEU A 7 -5.67 -0.33 -7.71
CA LEU A 7 -5.27 -1.25 -6.64
C LEU A 7 -3.89 -1.83 -6.93
N LEU A 8 -2.95 -1.67 -5.96
CA LEU A 8 -1.58 -2.16 -6.04
C LEU A 8 -1.34 -3.24 -4.99
N HIS A 9 -0.90 -4.42 -5.43
CA HIS A 9 -0.62 -5.57 -4.56
C HIS A 9 0.75 -5.49 -3.87
N GLY A 10 0.99 -6.36 -2.89
CA GLY A 10 2.27 -6.52 -2.20
C GLY A 10 3.29 -7.42 -2.94
N VAL A 11 4.45 -7.65 -2.29
CA VAL A 11 5.43 -8.64 -2.74
C VAL A 11 4.79 -10.03 -2.73
N TRP A 12 5.16 -10.89 -3.68
CA TRP A 12 4.63 -12.25 -3.86
C TRP A 12 3.13 -12.33 -4.18
N MET A 13 2.45 -11.21 -4.22
CA MET A 13 1.03 -11.16 -4.59
C MET A 13 0.87 -10.84 -6.08
N ARG A 14 -0.32 -11.15 -6.56
CA ARG A 14 -0.82 -10.76 -7.88
C ARG A 14 -2.19 -10.12 -7.73
N SER A 15 -2.66 -9.45 -8.76
CA SER A 15 -3.97 -8.77 -8.77
C SER A 15 -5.13 -9.61 -8.22
N PRO A 16 -5.24 -10.95 -8.43
CA PRO A 16 -6.31 -11.74 -7.84
C PRO A 16 -6.42 -11.69 -6.32
N ALA A 17 -5.32 -11.44 -5.61
CA ALA A 17 -5.34 -11.30 -4.15
C ALA A 17 -6.15 -10.09 -3.65
N LEU A 18 -6.40 -9.11 -4.52
CA LEU A 18 -7.16 -7.90 -4.21
C LEU A 18 -8.63 -7.96 -4.69
N LEU A 19 -9.08 -9.08 -5.28
CA LEU A 19 -10.42 -9.20 -5.85
C LEU A 19 -11.53 -8.98 -4.81
N MET A 20 -11.33 -9.45 -3.59
CA MET A 20 -12.32 -9.27 -2.52
C MET A 20 -12.42 -7.79 -2.10
N LEU A 21 -11.30 -7.11 -1.94
CA LEU A 21 -11.26 -5.67 -1.69
C LEU A 21 -11.92 -4.91 -2.87
N ALA A 22 -11.56 -5.27 -4.11
CA ALA A 22 -12.14 -4.68 -5.31
C ALA A 22 -13.67 -4.84 -5.36
N SER A 23 -14.18 -6.05 -5.04
CA SER A 23 -15.62 -6.31 -5.01
C SER A 23 -16.34 -5.40 -3.99
N ARG A 24 -15.76 -5.23 -2.80
CA ARG A 24 -16.33 -4.39 -1.75
C ARG A 24 -16.30 -2.90 -2.10
N LEU A 25 -15.21 -2.42 -2.69
CA LEU A 25 -15.13 -1.04 -3.18
C LEU A 25 -16.12 -0.79 -4.31
N ARG A 26 -16.34 -1.78 -5.20
CA ARG A 26 -17.38 -1.69 -6.24
C ARG A 26 -18.77 -1.57 -5.64
N ALA A 27 -19.07 -2.33 -4.59
CA ALA A 27 -20.32 -2.24 -3.86
C ALA A 27 -20.55 -0.88 -3.18
N ARG A 28 -19.47 -0.11 -2.95
CA ARG A 28 -19.49 1.26 -2.45
C ARG A 28 -19.51 2.32 -3.56
N GLY A 29 -19.69 1.92 -4.83
CA GLY A 29 -19.82 2.84 -5.95
C GLY A 29 -18.51 3.24 -6.64
N PHE A 30 -17.37 2.69 -6.25
CA PHE A 30 -16.10 2.91 -6.93
C PHE A 30 -15.91 2.03 -8.17
N ALA A 31 -14.98 2.40 -9.04
CA ALA A 31 -14.51 1.61 -10.19
C ALA A 31 -13.09 1.07 -9.95
N PRO A 32 -12.91 -0.03 -9.19
CA PRO A 32 -11.60 -0.58 -8.90
C PRO A 32 -10.93 -1.18 -10.14
N ILE A 33 -9.67 -0.83 -10.35
CA ILE A 33 -8.82 -1.25 -11.45
C ILE A 33 -7.57 -1.90 -10.86
N SER A 34 -7.40 -3.17 -11.10
CA SER A 34 -6.21 -3.88 -10.66
C SER A 34 -5.00 -3.46 -11.51
N PHE A 35 -3.91 -3.08 -10.83
CA PHE A 35 -2.65 -2.78 -11.46
C PHE A 35 -1.64 -3.89 -11.15
N ASP A 36 -1.40 -4.73 -12.14
CA ASP A 36 -0.45 -5.85 -12.01
C ASP A 36 0.96 -5.43 -12.41
N TYR A 37 1.92 -5.76 -11.57
CA TYR A 37 3.34 -5.52 -11.79
C TYR A 37 4.19 -6.65 -11.20
N ALA A 38 5.27 -6.98 -11.88
CA ALA A 38 6.15 -8.08 -11.47
C ALA A 38 7.07 -7.63 -10.32
N SER A 39 6.52 -7.58 -9.10
CA SER A 39 7.17 -7.02 -7.90
C SER A 39 8.55 -7.60 -7.57
N LEU A 40 8.84 -8.83 -7.97
CA LEU A 40 10.13 -9.51 -7.78
C LEU A 40 11.11 -9.28 -8.93
N PHE A 41 10.61 -9.25 -10.17
CA PHE A 41 11.45 -9.35 -11.37
C PHE A 41 11.70 -8.00 -12.04
N ARG A 42 10.76 -7.05 -11.93
CA ARG A 42 10.93 -5.70 -12.47
C ARG A 42 11.48 -4.75 -11.41
N THR A 43 12.29 -3.79 -11.86
CA THR A 43 12.73 -2.69 -10.98
C THR A 43 11.53 -1.83 -10.58
N PRO A 44 11.49 -1.31 -9.34
CA PRO A 44 10.45 -0.38 -8.92
C PRO A 44 10.26 0.78 -9.89
N SER A 45 11.35 1.39 -10.41
CA SER A 45 11.29 2.52 -11.35
C SER A 45 10.47 2.20 -12.60
N LYS A 46 10.66 1.04 -13.24
CA LYS A 46 9.87 0.65 -14.43
C LYS A 46 8.39 0.41 -14.09
N SER A 47 8.11 -0.08 -12.89
CA SER A 47 6.73 -0.27 -12.44
C SER A 47 6.05 1.05 -12.09
N MET A 48 6.78 2.00 -11.50
CA MET A 48 6.32 3.36 -11.22
C MET A 48 6.03 4.15 -12.52
N GLU A 49 6.92 4.06 -13.51
CA GLU A 49 6.69 4.64 -14.84
C GLU A 49 5.39 4.12 -15.47
N LYS A 50 5.20 2.80 -15.47
CA LYS A 50 3.96 2.19 -15.96
C LYS A 50 2.72 2.67 -15.18
N LEU A 51 2.83 2.84 -13.85
CA LEU A 51 1.77 3.38 -13.03
C LEU A 51 1.48 4.84 -13.37
N ALA A 52 2.51 5.67 -13.52
CA ALA A 52 2.36 7.07 -13.90
C ALA A 52 1.67 7.22 -15.27
N MET A 53 2.08 6.45 -16.28
CA MET A 53 1.43 6.43 -17.58
C MET A 53 -0.04 6.01 -17.48
N LYS A 54 -0.34 5.00 -16.64
CA LYS A 54 -1.74 4.60 -16.37
C LYS A 54 -2.52 5.75 -15.71
N LEU A 55 -1.93 6.47 -14.77
CA LEU A 55 -2.59 7.61 -14.13
C LEU A 55 -2.81 8.76 -15.13
N TYR A 56 -1.82 9.12 -15.94
CA TYR A 56 -1.98 10.15 -16.99
C TYR A 56 -3.11 9.83 -17.98
N SER A 57 -3.39 8.54 -18.23
CA SER A 57 -4.49 8.15 -19.14
C SER A 57 -5.90 8.54 -18.66
N PHE A 58 -6.04 8.97 -17.40
CA PHE A 58 -7.31 9.48 -16.86
C PHE A 58 -7.50 10.99 -17.07
N GLY A 59 -6.49 11.72 -17.59
CA GLY A 59 -6.53 13.17 -17.71
C GLY A 59 -6.68 13.83 -16.33
N ASP A 60 -7.56 14.82 -16.22
CA ASP A 60 -7.81 15.55 -14.95
C ASP A 60 -8.85 14.88 -14.04
N ARG A 61 -9.38 13.71 -14.43
CA ARG A 61 -10.38 12.99 -13.62
C ARG A 61 -9.75 12.48 -12.33
N PRO A 62 -10.38 12.67 -11.15
CA PRO A 62 -9.91 12.12 -9.92
C PRO A 62 -9.67 10.59 -10.02
N VAL A 63 -8.51 10.14 -9.54
CA VAL A 63 -8.13 8.73 -9.49
C VAL A 63 -7.53 8.43 -8.13
N HIS A 64 -8.17 7.54 -7.39
CA HIS A 64 -7.68 7.09 -6.11
C HIS A 64 -6.68 5.93 -6.25
N LEU A 65 -5.84 5.77 -5.24
CA LEU A 65 -4.90 4.65 -5.15
C LEU A 65 -5.13 3.89 -3.84
N VAL A 66 -5.11 2.56 -3.91
CA VAL A 66 -5.06 1.71 -2.73
C VAL A 66 -3.90 0.75 -2.88
N GLY A 67 -2.93 0.82 -1.97
CA GLY A 67 -1.74 -0.01 -2.03
C GLY A 67 -1.57 -0.89 -0.79
N HIS A 68 -1.46 -2.21 -0.99
CA HIS A 68 -1.14 -3.15 0.07
C HIS A 68 0.37 -3.37 0.15
N SER A 69 0.95 -3.26 1.36
CA SER A 69 2.37 -3.55 1.60
C SER A 69 3.29 -2.75 0.66
N LEU A 70 4.10 -3.40 -0.17
CA LEU A 70 4.91 -2.75 -1.22
C LEU A 70 4.08 -1.85 -2.13
N GLY A 71 2.81 -2.20 -2.38
CA GLY A 71 1.92 -1.41 -3.24
C GLY A 71 1.71 0.03 -2.77
N GLY A 72 1.67 0.26 -1.44
CA GLY A 72 1.58 1.62 -0.89
C GLY A 72 2.87 2.42 -1.08
N LEU A 73 4.04 1.80 -0.87
CA LEU A 73 5.33 2.42 -1.19
C LEU A 73 5.42 2.80 -2.67
N MET A 74 5.01 1.89 -3.56
CA MET A 74 4.97 2.14 -5.01
C MET A 74 4.04 3.29 -5.38
N ALA A 75 2.84 3.34 -4.78
CA ALA A 75 1.88 4.41 -5.02
C ALA A 75 2.44 5.77 -4.62
N ILE A 76 2.91 5.90 -3.38
CA ILE A 76 3.43 7.17 -2.84
C ILE A 76 4.68 7.60 -3.59
N GLU A 77 5.63 6.70 -3.81
CA GLU A 77 6.87 7.04 -4.52
C GLU A 77 6.61 7.44 -5.99
N THR A 78 5.59 6.85 -6.63
CA THR A 78 5.16 7.31 -7.97
C THR A 78 4.65 8.75 -7.91
N LEU A 79 3.83 9.09 -6.92
CA LEU A 79 3.29 10.44 -6.75
C LEU A 79 4.39 11.47 -6.41
N ASN A 80 5.43 11.06 -5.67
CA ASN A 80 6.58 11.91 -5.37
C ASN A 80 7.47 12.17 -6.60
N ARG A 81 7.58 11.20 -7.50
CA ARG A 81 8.48 11.30 -8.69
C ARG A 81 7.85 11.96 -9.90
N TYR A 82 6.56 11.77 -10.11
CA TYR A 82 5.86 12.22 -11.32
C TYR A 82 4.91 13.37 -10.98
N GLN A 83 5.12 14.49 -11.62
CA GLN A 83 4.32 15.70 -11.42
C GLN A 83 3.04 15.69 -12.26
N LYS A 84 2.08 16.54 -11.92
CA LYS A 84 0.82 16.73 -12.67
C LYS A 84 0.03 15.44 -12.89
N LEU A 85 0.09 14.53 -11.94
CA LEU A 85 -0.77 13.35 -11.93
C LEU A 85 -2.20 13.75 -11.51
N PRO A 86 -3.25 13.04 -12.01
CA PRO A 86 -4.64 13.32 -11.67
C PRO A 86 -4.86 13.41 -10.16
N PRO A 87 -5.74 14.28 -9.65
CA PRO A 87 -6.04 14.36 -8.23
C PRO A 87 -6.68 13.06 -7.70
N GLY A 88 -6.78 12.93 -6.38
CA GLY A 88 -7.41 11.79 -5.72
C GLY A 88 -6.71 11.43 -4.41
N ARG A 89 -7.29 10.52 -3.64
CA ARG A 89 -6.79 10.09 -2.34
C ARG A 89 -6.00 8.79 -2.42
N VAL A 90 -5.19 8.53 -1.41
CA VAL A 90 -4.39 7.30 -1.30
C VAL A 90 -4.69 6.62 0.02
N VAL A 91 -4.93 5.30 -0.02
CA VAL A 91 -4.98 4.47 1.19
C VAL A 91 -3.89 3.41 1.12
N CYS A 92 -3.03 3.38 2.13
CA CYS A 92 -2.01 2.37 2.32
C CYS A 92 -2.49 1.32 3.33
N LEU A 93 -2.38 0.05 2.98
CA LEU A 93 -2.76 -1.08 3.83
C LEU A 93 -1.50 -1.82 4.25
N GLY A 94 -1.08 -1.68 5.52
CA GLY A 94 0.09 -2.35 6.07
C GLY A 94 1.40 -2.06 5.34
N SER A 95 1.54 -0.89 4.73
CA SER A 95 2.73 -0.53 3.97
C SER A 95 3.84 -0.03 4.90
N PRO A 96 5.06 -0.59 4.84
CA PRO A 96 6.17 -0.18 5.70
C PRO A 96 6.80 1.12 5.18
N LEU A 97 6.06 2.24 5.33
CA LEU A 97 6.44 3.54 4.77
C LEU A 97 7.77 4.07 5.37
N ALA A 98 8.05 3.79 6.65
CA ALA A 98 9.32 4.14 7.29
C ALA A 98 10.45 3.10 7.04
N GLY A 99 10.21 2.14 6.14
CA GLY A 99 11.11 1.05 5.85
C GLY A 99 10.85 -0.21 6.66
N SER A 100 11.05 -1.38 6.05
CA SER A 100 10.76 -2.70 6.59
C SER A 100 11.97 -3.31 7.29
N GLY A 101 11.89 -3.54 8.59
CA GLY A 101 12.88 -4.31 9.35
C GLY A 101 12.93 -5.78 8.90
N THR A 102 11.80 -6.35 8.50
CA THR A 102 11.77 -7.69 7.92
C THR A 102 12.59 -7.75 6.63
N ALA A 103 12.48 -6.74 5.74
CA ALA A 103 13.28 -6.69 4.52
C ALA A 103 14.77 -6.43 4.80
N ARG A 104 15.11 -5.64 5.83
CA ARG A 104 16.48 -5.44 6.30
C ARG A 104 17.09 -6.76 6.77
N LEU A 105 16.40 -7.46 7.66
CA LEU A 105 16.89 -8.72 8.20
C LEU A 105 17.03 -9.84 7.14
N LEU A 106 16.11 -9.90 6.18
CA LEU A 106 16.25 -10.81 5.03
C LEU A 106 17.52 -10.49 4.21
N HIS A 107 17.84 -9.22 4.06
CA HIS A 107 19.06 -8.81 3.37
C HIS A 107 20.33 -9.22 4.14
N GLU A 108 20.37 -8.97 5.45
CA GLU A 108 21.47 -9.34 6.34
C GLU A 108 21.73 -10.86 6.38
N LYS A 109 20.65 -11.64 6.24
CA LYS A 109 20.72 -13.10 6.17
C LYS A 109 20.98 -13.68 4.77
N ASN A 110 21.34 -12.84 3.79
CA ASN A 110 21.51 -13.22 2.38
C ASN A 110 20.26 -13.83 1.71
N LEU A 111 19.06 -13.47 2.20
CA LEU A 111 17.77 -13.89 1.68
C LEU A 111 17.09 -12.79 0.82
N SER A 112 17.89 -11.90 0.23
CA SER A 112 17.38 -10.77 -0.59
C SER A 112 16.53 -11.21 -1.78
N PHE A 113 16.69 -12.44 -2.26
CA PHE A 113 15.86 -12.99 -3.35
C PHE A 113 14.36 -13.01 -2.97
N MET A 114 14.02 -13.08 -1.68
CA MET A 114 12.63 -13.04 -1.20
C MET A 114 11.97 -11.68 -1.39
N THR A 115 12.72 -10.60 -1.48
CA THR A 115 12.22 -9.26 -1.78
C THR A 115 12.47 -8.82 -3.22
N GLY A 116 13.30 -9.58 -3.94
CA GLY A 116 13.66 -9.34 -5.32
C GLY A 116 14.20 -7.93 -5.56
N LYS A 117 13.92 -7.38 -6.73
CA LYS A 117 14.35 -6.01 -7.11
C LYS A 117 13.67 -4.89 -6.30
N SER A 118 12.60 -5.21 -5.56
CA SER A 118 11.92 -4.25 -4.67
C SER A 118 12.57 -4.14 -3.28
N GLY A 119 13.56 -4.97 -2.97
CA GLY A 119 14.26 -4.99 -1.69
C GLY A 119 14.81 -3.63 -1.24
N PRO A 120 15.54 -2.87 -2.07
CA PRO A 120 16.02 -1.54 -1.69
C PRO A 120 14.90 -0.57 -1.28
N LEU A 121 13.79 -0.50 -2.02
CA LEU A 121 12.66 0.35 -1.68
C LEU A 121 12.01 -0.08 -0.35
N LEU A 122 11.83 -1.38 -0.13
CA LEU A 122 11.29 -1.91 1.13
C LEU A 122 12.17 -1.58 2.33
N ARG A 123 13.51 -1.67 2.18
CA ARG A 123 14.45 -1.39 3.28
C ARG A 123 14.57 0.10 3.58
N GLY A 124 14.58 0.93 2.53
CA GLY A 124 14.77 2.37 2.66
C GLY A 124 13.54 3.10 3.18
N GLY A 125 12.35 2.66 2.78
CA GLY A 125 11.13 3.41 3.03
C GLY A 125 11.08 4.73 2.27
N LEU A 126 10.27 5.65 2.77
CA LEU A 126 10.01 6.98 2.22
C LEU A 126 10.22 8.05 3.29
N MET A 127 10.58 9.27 2.88
CA MET A 127 10.80 10.38 3.80
C MET A 127 9.48 11.04 4.22
N GLN A 128 8.53 11.15 3.30
CA GLN A 128 7.23 11.78 3.52
C GLN A 128 6.21 11.35 2.46
N VAL A 129 4.94 11.62 2.70
CA VAL A 129 3.88 11.49 1.69
C VAL A 129 3.86 12.72 0.76
N PRO A 130 3.28 12.63 -0.46
CA PRO A 130 3.13 13.77 -1.34
C PRO A 130 2.21 14.82 -0.73
N ASN A 131 2.62 16.11 -0.77
CA ASN A 131 1.86 17.21 -0.18
C ASN A 131 0.52 17.49 -0.87
N GLU A 132 0.37 17.09 -2.12
CA GLU A 132 -0.79 17.40 -2.95
C GLU A 132 -1.94 16.40 -2.79
N ARG A 133 -1.77 15.36 -1.97
CA ARG A 133 -2.77 14.30 -1.80
C ARG A 133 -3.00 13.93 -0.34
N GLU A 134 -4.25 13.70 0.01
CA GLU A 134 -4.59 13.10 1.29
C GLU A 134 -4.22 11.61 1.28
N VAL A 135 -3.38 11.20 2.22
CA VAL A 135 -2.91 9.83 2.39
C VAL A 135 -3.34 9.29 3.74
N GLY A 136 -4.10 8.20 3.72
CA GLY A 136 -4.48 7.43 4.90
C GLY A 136 -3.69 6.13 5.00
N MET A 137 -3.41 5.69 6.22
CA MET A 137 -2.76 4.42 6.53
C MET A 137 -3.65 3.57 7.42
N ILE A 138 -3.89 2.32 7.02
CA ILE A 138 -4.48 1.29 7.89
C ILE A 138 -3.40 0.26 8.21
N ALA A 139 -3.00 0.18 9.48
CA ALA A 139 -2.01 -0.76 9.98
C ALA A 139 -2.69 -1.94 10.71
N GLY A 140 -2.24 -3.15 10.46
CA GLY A 140 -2.69 -4.32 11.19
C GLY A 140 -1.92 -4.47 12.52
N ALA A 141 -2.59 -5.02 13.55
CA ALA A 141 -2.00 -5.26 14.86
C ALA A 141 -2.15 -6.71 15.36
N LYS A 142 -2.57 -7.65 14.50
CA LYS A 142 -2.68 -9.07 14.85
C LYS A 142 -1.47 -9.82 14.33
N GLY A 143 -0.51 -10.05 15.22
CA GLY A 143 0.75 -10.71 14.94
C GLY A 143 0.61 -12.16 14.47
N ARG A 144 0.22 -12.38 13.22
CA ARG A 144 0.24 -13.69 12.55
C ARG A 144 0.78 -13.51 11.15
N GLY A 145 1.92 -14.13 10.83
CA GLY A 145 2.50 -14.06 9.49
C GLY A 145 3.96 -14.51 9.44
N LEU A 146 4.48 -14.61 8.22
CA LEU A 146 5.84 -15.10 7.94
C LEU A 146 6.94 -14.25 8.57
N GLY A 147 6.71 -12.97 8.81
CA GLY A 147 7.69 -12.07 9.44
C GLY A 147 8.06 -12.47 10.85
N GLN A 148 7.17 -13.14 11.60
CA GLN A 148 7.47 -13.66 12.94
C GLN A 148 8.53 -14.78 12.96
N ILE A 149 8.65 -15.52 11.85
CA ILE A 149 9.68 -16.55 11.68
C ILE A 149 11.04 -15.89 11.45
N VAL A 150 11.02 -14.70 10.84
CA VAL A 150 12.24 -13.99 10.44
C VAL A 150 12.79 -13.12 11.56
N ARG A 151 11.91 -12.43 12.31
CA ARG A 151 12.34 -11.53 13.41
C ARG A 151 11.36 -11.50 14.59
N LYS A 152 11.87 -11.10 15.76
CA LYS A 152 11.04 -10.62 16.86
C LYS A 152 10.63 -9.18 16.57
N PHE A 153 9.38 -8.86 16.87
CA PHE A 153 8.84 -7.51 16.72
C PHE A 153 8.79 -6.80 18.07
N ASP A 154 9.18 -5.55 18.11
CA ASP A 154 8.95 -4.67 19.25
C ASP A 154 7.62 -3.92 19.02
N GLY A 155 6.67 -4.12 19.95
CA GLY A 155 5.36 -3.51 19.91
C GLY A 155 4.36 -4.19 18.96
N LEU A 156 3.31 -3.45 18.62
CA LEU A 156 2.22 -3.93 17.77
C LEU A 156 2.69 -4.17 16.33
N HIS A 157 2.24 -5.29 15.75
CA HIS A 157 2.59 -5.68 14.39
C HIS A 157 1.52 -6.57 13.77
N ASP A 158 1.47 -6.65 12.44
CA ASP A 158 0.53 -7.48 11.68
C ASP A 158 1.08 -8.87 11.31
N GLY A 159 2.26 -9.22 11.81
CA GLY A 159 3.00 -10.44 11.49
C GLY A 159 4.06 -10.27 10.39
N THR A 160 4.13 -9.13 9.73
CA THR A 160 5.11 -8.82 8.67
C THR A 160 5.71 -7.42 8.84
N VAL A 161 4.87 -6.46 9.22
CA VAL A 161 5.21 -5.03 9.40
C VAL A 161 4.80 -4.59 10.80
N ALA A 162 5.67 -3.89 11.51
CA ALA A 162 5.34 -3.26 12.78
C ALA A 162 4.54 -1.97 12.54
N VAL A 163 3.65 -1.63 13.48
CA VAL A 163 2.81 -0.42 13.37
C VAL A 163 3.67 0.85 13.24
N TRP A 164 4.80 0.95 13.94
CA TRP A 164 5.69 2.09 13.81
C TRP A 164 6.35 2.21 12.42
N GLU A 165 6.57 1.09 11.72
CA GLU A 165 7.11 1.07 10.34
C GLU A 165 6.14 1.65 9.31
N THR A 166 4.87 1.78 9.67
CA THR A 166 3.84 2.34 8.78
C THR A 166 3.68 3.86 8.91
N ARG A 167 4.40 4.49 9.84
CA ARG A 167 4.27 5.91 10.16
C ARG A 167 5.37 6.74 9.52
N ILE A 168 4.96 7.75 8.76
CA ILE A 168 5.84 8.81 8.22
C ILE A 168 5.13 10.17 8.29
N PRO A 169 5.87 11.28 8.20
CA PRO A 169 5.26 12.62 8.16
C PRO A 169 4.28 12.81 7.01
N GLY A 170 3.23 13.60 7.27
CA GLY A 170 2.26 14.01 6.27
C GLY A 170 1.06 13.08 6.08
N LEU A 171 0.98 11.95 6.80
CA LEU A 171 -0.23 11.12 6.79
C LEU A 171 -1.42 11.92 7.34
N ARG A 172 -2.53 11.94 6.58
CA ARG A 172 -3.79 12.58 7.00
C ARG A 172 -4.42 11.84 8.19
N GLU A 173 -4.46 10.52 8.13
CA GLU A 173 -4.94 9.65 9.19
C GLU A 173 -4.14 8.34 9.25
N HIS A 174 -4.06 7.76 10.44
CA HIS A 174 -3.42 6.49 10.70
C HIS A 174 -4.31 5.65 11.63
N LEU A 175 -4.94 4.61 11.09
CA LEU A 175 -5.81 3.69 11.80
C LEU A 175 -5.09 2.37 12.09
N VAL A 176 -5.29 1.84 13.30
CA VAL A 176 -4.77 0.50 13.67
C VAL A 176 -5.94 -0.44 13.88
N VAL A 177 -5.93 -1.58 13.18
CA VAL A 177 -7.01 -2.57 13.23
C VAL A 177 -6.49 -3.95 13.70
N PRO A 178 -7.30 -4.76 14.41
CA PRO A 178 -6.89 -6.06 14.93
C PRO A 178 -6.86 -7.14 13.85
N THR A 179 -6.05 -6.93 12.80
CA THR A 179 -5.97 -7.86 11.67
C THR A 179 -4.50 -8.16 11.29
N SER A 180 -4.27 -9.29 10.61
CA SER A 180 -2.95 -9.68 10.13
C SER A 180 -2.63 -9.01 8.80
N HIS A 181 -1.34 -9.05 8.38
CA HIS A 181 -0.86 -8.44 7.14
C HIS A 181 -1.67 -8.83 5.91
N THR A 182 -1.86 -10.12 5.68
CA THR A 182 -2.70 -10.62 4.59
C THR A 182 -4.18 -10.37 4.87
N GLY A 183 -4.61 -10.41 6.13
CA GLY A 183 -5.98 -10.12 6.56
C GLY A 183 -6.47 -8.73 6.15
N LEU A 184 -5.59 -7.74 6.03
CA LEU A 184 -5.93 -6.38 5.61
C LEU A 184 -6.69 -6.33 4.28
N VAL A 185 -6.32 -7.17 3.30
CA VAL A 185 -6.99 -7.18 1.98
C VAL A 185 -8.28 -8.01 1.96
N PHE A 186 -8.50 -8.85 3.00
CA PHE A 186 -9.70 -9.69 3.11
C PHE A 186 -10.72 -9.17 4.13
N SER A 187 -10.38 -8.21 4.97
CA SER A 187 -11.27 -7.65 5.99
C SER A 187 -12.37 -6.79 5.36
N LYS A 188 -13.62 -7.02 5.80
CA LYS A 188 -14.76 -6.17 5.44
C LYS A 188 -14.61 -4.78 6.07
N GLU A 189 -14.23 -4.74 7.34
CA GLU A 189 -13.98 -3.51 8.11
C GLU A 189 -12.92 -2.62 7.43
N VAL A 190 -11.78 -3.20 7.03
CA VAL A 190 -10.74 -2.47 6.29
C VAL A 190 -11.25 -1.92 4.97
N ALA A 191 -12.08 -2.68 4.24
CA ALA A 191 -12.68 -2.19 3.00
C ALA A 191 -13.66 -1.03 3.23
N GLU A 192 -14.43 -1.06 4.32
CA GLU A 192 -15.33 0.03 4.72
C GLU A 192 -14.56 1.29 5.09
N HIS A 193 -13.54 1.19 5.95
CA HIS A 193 -12.65 2.31 6.28
C HIS A 193 -11.96 2.86 5.02
N THR A 194 -11.48 1.97 4.14
CA THR A 194 -10.87 2.39 2.87
C THR A 194 -11.85 3.21 2.03
N ALA A 195 -13.08 2.72 1.85
CA ALA A 195 -14.10 3.45 1.11
C ALA A 195 -14.43 4.80 1.73
N ASN A 196 -14.62 4.86 3.07
CA ASN A 196 -14.88 6.11 3.79
C ASN A 196 -13.75 7.13 3.57
N PHE A 197 -12.48 6.69 3.65
CA PHE A 197 -11.35 7.59 3.41
C PHE A 197 -11.32 8.09 1.96
N LEU A 198 -11.57 7.22 0.99
CA LEU A 198 -11.62 7.63 -0.41
C LEU A 198 -12.77 8.62 -0.70
N GLU A 199 -13.90 8.50 -0.01
CA GLU A 199 -15.05 9.42 -0.13
C GLU A 199 -14.82 10.74 0.61
N ASN A 200 -14.28 10.72 1.83
CA ASN A 200 -14.36 11.83 2.78
C ASN A 200 -13.00 12.31 3.32
N GLY A 201 -11.90 11.59 3.06
CA GLY A 201 -10.59 11.88 3.65
C GLY A 201 -10.47 11.48 5.13
N ARG A 202 -11.39 10.63 5.64
CA ARG A 202 -11.42 10.10 7.02
C ARG A 202 -11.82 8.63 7.02
N PHE A 203 -11.25 7.83 7.94
CA PHE A 203 -11.58 6.41 8.07
C PHE A 203 -12.94 6.18 8.74
N GLU A 204 -13.31 7.02 9.68
CA GLU A 204 -14.61 7.00 10.34
C GLU A 204 -15.59 7.93 9.62
N ARG A 205 -16.90 7.63 9.72
CA ARG A 205 -17.96 8.46 9.16
C ARG A 205 -18.23 9.67 10.03
#